data_8b14761b8f2498f92db2644d8c480734
#
_entry.id   8b14761b8f2498f92db2644d8c480734
#
_cell.length_a   1.000
_cell.length_b   1.000
_cell.length_c   1.000
_cell.angle_alpha   90.00
_cell.angle_beta   90.00
_cell.angle_gamma   90.00
#
_symmetry.space_group_name_H-M   'P 1'
#
loop_
_entity.id
_entity.type
_entity.pdbx_description
1 polymer ?
#
loop_
_entity_poly.entity_id
_entity_poly.type
_entity_poly.pdbx_seq_one_letter_code
_entity_poly.pdbx_strand_id
1 'polypeptide(L)'
;MMEWTRTGIFITLLVVVCACTQKNKTVTDAEPDRPEAFANDDELLDYIQKTHFNYMWEGAEKTSGLACERIHLDNVYPQQDQDVITIGGSGFGVAGLLVAIERNFINREEGVARLTKIVDYLAKADRFHG
;
A
#
# COMPACT_ATOMS: atom_id res chain seq x y z
N MET A 1 28.44 44.38 62.14
CA MET A 1 29.10 43.12 61.80
C MET A 1 28.03 42.15 61.45
N MET A 2 27.88 41.92 60.17
CA MET A 2 26.79 41.08 59.66
C MET A 2 27.43 39.96 58.84
N GLU A 3 27.38 38.73 59.39
CA GLU A 3 27.93 37.54 58.76
C GLU A 3 26.95 37.02 57.68
N TRP A 4 27.43 36.96 56.47
CA TRP A 4 26.69 36.35 55.37
C TRP A 4 27.01 34.86 55.30
N THR A 5 26.10 34.08 55.77
CA THR A 5 26.16 32.62 55.60
C THR A 5 25.87 32.29 54.12
N ARG A 6 26.90 31.79 53.45
CA ARG A 6 26.85 31.33 52.05
C ARG A 6 26.09 29.98 52.02
N THR A 7 24.80 30.02 51.78
CA THR A 7 24.03 28.84 51.49
C THR A 7 24.19 28.53 49.98
N GLY A 8 25.05 27.56 49.70
CA GLY A 8 25.23 27.07 48.31
C GLY A 8 24.00 26.30 47.87
N ILE A 9 23.26 26.87 46.94
CA ILE A 9 22.20 26.15 46.27
C ILE A 9 22.85 25.29 45.17
N PHE A 10 22.98 23.98 45.45
CA PHE A 10 23.30 23.01 44.43
C PHE A 10 22.05 22.83 43.53
N ILE A 11 22.02 23.53 42.43
CA ILE A 11 21.06 23.26 41.36
C ILE A 11 21.56 21.99 40.67
N THR A 12 20.99 20.87 41.07
CA THR A 12 21.18 19.60 40.38
C THR A 12 20.42 19.69 39.04
N LEU A 13 21.13 20.01 37.97
CA LEU A 13 20.60 20.00 36.64
C LEU A 13 20.30 18.54 36.25
N LEU A 14 19.06 18.12 36.48
CA LEU A 14 18.56 16.80 36.03
C LEU A 14 18.38 16.88 34.51
N VAL A 15 19.44 16.54 33.77
CA VAL A 15 19.34 16.35 32.32
C VAL A 15 18.56 15.07 32.10
N VAL A 16 17.24 15.22 31.90
CA VAL A 16 16.39 14.15 31.37
C VAL A 16 16.79 13.97 29.91
N VAL A 17 17.71 13.06 29.66
CA VAL A 17 17.98 12.56 28.32
C VAL A 17 16.73 11.74 27.93
N CYS A 18 15.79 12.41 27.30
CA CYS A 18 14.70 11.73 26.60
C CYS A 18 15.33 11.01 25.41
N ALA A 19 15.84 9.80 25.66
CA ALA A 19 16.22 8.89 24.60
C ALA A 19 14.92 8.52 23.87
N CYS A 20 14.61 9.30 22.82
CA CYS A 20 13.72 8.83 21.79
C CYS A 20 14.36 7.58 21.19
N THR A 21 14.05 6.43 21.77
CA THR A 21 14.24 5.16 21.12
C THR A 21 13.32 5.19 19.91
N GLN A 22 13.79 5.76 18.79
CA GLN A 22 13.24 5.43 17.50
C GLN A 22 13.36 3.91 17.42
N LYS A 23 12.25 3.23 17.70
CA LYS A 23 12.06 1.89 17.20
C LYS A 23 12.19 2.04 15.69
N ASN A 24 13.39 1.80 15.18
CA ASN A 24 13.55 1.37 13.80
C ASN A 24 12.62 0.17 13.69
N LYS A 25 11.43 0.42 13.15
CA LYS A 25 10.60 -0.62 12.60
C LYS A 25 11.45 -1.11 11.43
N THR A 26 12.32 -2.09 11.71
CA THR A 26 12.83 -2.96 10.69
C THR A 26 11.55 -3.35 9.96
N VAL A 27 11.39 -2.82 8.73
CA VAL A 27 10.52 -3.43 7.75
C VAL A 27 11.09 -4.84 7.69
N THR A 28 10.57 -5.72 8.52
CA THR A 28 10.68 -7.14 8.27
C THR A 28 10.00 -7.23 6.92
N ASP A 29 10.82 -7.55 5.90
CA ASP A 29 10.38 -8.05 4.63
C ASP A 29 9.62 -9.36 4.91
N ALA A 30 8.51 -9.25 5.58
CA ALA A 30 7.50 -10.27 5.63
C ALA A 30 6.89 -10.25 4.23
N GLU A 31 7.58 -10.90 3.32
CA GLU A 31 7.00 -11.34 2.06
C GLU A 31 5.67 -12.01 2.42
N PRO A 32 4.53 -11.49 1.92
CA PRO A 32 3.23 -11.89 2.43
C PRO A 32 3.05 -13.37 2.18
N ASP A 33 3.08 -14.16 3.26
CA ASP A 33 2.61 -15.54 3.35
C ASP A 33 3.00 -16.44 2.15
N ARG A 34 4.26 -16.30 1.70
CA ARG A 34 4.78 -17.13 0.62
C ARG A 34 5.05 -18.52 1.15
N PRO A 35 4.47 -19.56 0.58
CA PRO A 35 4.82 -20.95 0.90
C PRO A 35 6.32 -21.22 0.72
N GLU A 36 6.94 -21.95 1.64
CA GLU A 36 8.36 -22.35 1.52
C GLU A 36 8.62 -23.21 0.28
N ALA A 37 7.61 -23.97 -0.15
CA ALA A 37 7.65 -24.80 -1.35
C ALA A 37 6.24 -24.98 -1.93
N PHE A 38 6.20 -25.24 -3.23
CA PHE A 38 4.97 -25.57 -3.96
C PHE A 38 5.01 -27.05 -4.35
N ALA A 39 3.88 -27.73 -4.28
CA ALA A 39 3.80 -29.15 -4.59
C ALA A 39 4.01 -29.44 -6.10
N ASN A 40 3.64 -28.49 -6.95
CA ASN A 40 3.73 -28.58 -8.41
C ASN A 40 3.65 -27.17 -9.07
N ASP A 41 3.82 -27.14 -10.39
CA ASP A 41 3.81 -25.91 -11.17
C ASP A 41 2.43 -25.23 -11.18
N ASP A 42 1.34 -25.97 -11.08
CA ASP A 42 -0.01 -25.39 -11.07
C ASP A 42 -0.24 -24.60 -9.77
N GLU A 43 0.19 -25.12 -8.63
CA GLU A 43 0.11 -24.43 -7.35
C GLU A 43 0.97 -23.13 -7.35
N LEU A 44 2.17 -23.21 -7.92
CA LEU A 44 3.03 -22.04 -8.10
C LEU A 44 2.36 -21.00 -8.99
N LEU A 45 1.77 -21.41 -10.12
CA LEU A 45 1.10 -20.50 -11.05
C LEU A 45 -0.14 -19.86 -10.41
N ASP A 46 -0.91 -20.60 -9.65
CA ASP A 46 -2.05 -20.06 -8.90
C ASP A 46 -1.63 -19.01 -7.89
N TYR A 47 -0.58 -19.31 -7.12
CA TYR A 47 -0.01 -18.35 -6.17
C TYR A 47 0.45 -17.07 -6.85
N ILE A 48 1.22 -17.19 -7.93
CA ILE A 48 1.73 -16.03 -8.69
C ILE A 48 0.57 -15.20 -9.24
N GLN A 49 -0.40 -15.84 -9.89
CA GLN A 49 -1.55 -15.13 -10.48
C GLN A 49 -2.38 -14.40 -9.42
N LYS A 50 -2.65 -15.06 -8.29
CA LYS A 50 -3.39 -14.48 -7.18
C LYS A 50 -2.64 -13.28 -6.57
N THR A 51 -1.33 -13.41 -6.38
CA THR A 51 -0.50 -12.34 -5.84
C THR A 51 -0.48 -11.12 -6.76
N HIS A 52 -0.33 -11.32 -8.08
CA HIS A 52 -0.41 -10.24 -9.06
C HIS A 52 -1.80 -9.61 -9.14
N PHE A 53 -2.85 -10.43 -9.03
CA PHE A 53 -4.21 -9.92 -8.99
C PHE A 53 -4.46 -9.06 -7.74
N ASN A 54 -3.96 -9.47 -6.58
CA ASN A 54 -4.10 -8.70 -5.34
C ASN A 54 -3.50 -7.29 -5.47
N TYR A 55 -2.38 -7.14 -6.18
CA TYR A 55 -1.83 -5.81 -6.48
C TYR A 55 -2.87 -4.92 -7.19
N MET A 56 -3.58 -5.46 -8.18
CA MET A 56 -4.59 -4.72 -8.95
C MET A 56 -5.92 -4.57 -8.21
N TRP A 57 -6.22 -5.48 -7.30
CA TRP A 57 -7.48 -5.51 -6.56
C TRP A 57 -7.47 -4.65 -5.31
N GLU A 58 -6.50 -4.90 -4.42
CA GLU A 58 -6.36 -4.21 -3.15
C GLU A 58 -5.64 -2.86 -3.33
N GLY A 59 -4.67 -2.80 -4.24
CA GLY A 59 -3.91 -1.60 -4.57
C GLY A 59 -4.58 -0.66 -5.56
N ALA A 60 -5.84 -0.91 -5.93
CA ALA A 60 -6.58 -0.04 -6.83
C ALA A 60 -6.82 1.34 -6.23
N GLU A 61 -6.80 2.39 -7.07
CA GLU A 61 -7.20 3.73 -6.68
C GLU A 61 -8.66 3.72 -6.23
N LYS A 62 -8.92 4.30 -5.07
CA LYS A 62 -10.18 4.11 -4.34
C LYS A 62 -11.39 4.75 -5.00
N THR A 63 -11.21 5.83 -5.76
CA THR A 63 -12.31 6.55 -6.41
C THR A 63 -12.74 5.87 -7.70
N SER A 64 -11.78 5.54 -8.55
CA SER A 64 -12.01 4.95 -9.87
C SER A 64 -12.14 3.42 -9.85
N GLY A 65 -11.42 2.76 -8.93
CA GLY A 65 -11.23 1.32 -8.92
C GLY A 65 -10.22 0.80 -9.94
N LEU A 66 -9.51 1.70 -10.62
CA LEU A 66 -8.44 1.38 -11.56
C LEU A 66 -7.14 1.06 -10.83
N ALA A 67 -6.29 0.24 -11.44
CA ALA A 67 -5.00 -0.13 -10.85
C ALA A 67 -4.06 1.07 -10.82
N CYS A 68 -3.44 1.33 -9.66
CA CYS A 68 -2.39 2.33 -9.53
C CYS A 68 -1.18 1.97 -10.40
N GLU A 69 -0.44 2.99 -10.86
CA GLU A 69 0.79 2.79 -11.60
C GLU A 69 1.83 2.07 -10.76
N ARG A 70 1.95 2.46 -9.50
CA ARG A 70 2.89 1.90 -8.53
C ARG A 70 2.34 1.97 -7.10
N ILE A 71 2.88 1.13 -6.25
CA ILE A 71 2.62 1.16 -4.81
C ILE A 71 3.98 1.18 -4.11
N HIS A 72 4.19 2.18 -3.27
CA HIS A 72 5.37 2.25 -2.42
C HIS A 72 5.11 1.47 -1.13
N LEU A 73 5.92 0.45 -0.85
CA LEU A 73 5.72 -0.43 0.32
C LEU A 73 5.93 0.29 1.65
N ASP A 74 6.73 1.35 1.66
CA ASP A 74 6.94 2.23 2.81
C ASP A 74 5.84 3.30 2.96
N ASN A 75 4.90 3.35 2.00
CA ASN A 75 3.82 4.33 1.90
C ASN A 75 4.31 5.79 1.86
N VAL A 76 5.53 6.01 1.32
CA VAL A 76 6.12 7.34 1.14
C VAL A 76 6.08 7.71 -0.33
N TYR A 77 5.39 8.80 -0.67
CA TYR A 77 5.19 9.28 -2.03
C TYR A 77 5.75 10.71 -2.19
N PRO A 78 7.06 10.86 -2.41
CA PRO A 78 7.70 12.17 -2.49
C PRO A 78 7.18 13.05 -3.63
N GLN A 79 6.65 12.43 -4.69
CA GLN A 79 6.10 13.09 -5.86
C GLN A 79 4.57 13.26 -5.78
N GLN A 80 3.95 12.86 -4.67
CA GLN A 80 2.49 12.87 -4.48
C GLN A 80 1.75 12.10 -5.57
N ASP A 81 2.30 10.96 -5.99
CA ASP A 81 1.87 10.13 -7.11
C ASP A 81 1.13 8.84 -6.68
N GLN A 82 0.66 8.78 -5.43
CA GLN A 82 -0.06 7.63 -4.88
C GLN A 82 -1.34 7.28 -5.64
N ASP A 83 -1.96 8.25 -6.29
CA ASP A 83 -3.24 8.08 -6.99
C ASP A 83 -3.06 8.07 -8.52
N VAL A 84 -1.81 8.00 -9.00
CA VAL A 84 -1.54 7.98 -10.45
C VAL A 84 -1.92 6.63 -11.03
N ILE A 85 -2.74 6.67 -12.08
CA ILE A 85 -3.15 5.51 -12.87
C ILE A 85 -2.67 5.69 -14.31
N THR A 86 -2.32 4.59 -14.97
CA THR A 86 -1.90 4.60 -16.37
C THR A 86 -2.84 3.79 -17.24
N ILE A 87 -2.92 4.14 -18.54
CA ILE A 87 -3.78 3.43 -19.48
C ILE A 87 -3.38 1.95 -19.57
N GLY A 88 -2.08 1.65 -19.64
CA GLY A 88 -1.57 0.29 -19.68
C GLY A 88 -1.90 -0.52 -18.44
N GLY A 89 -1.57 0.01 -17.24
CA GLY A 89 -1.88 -0.63 -15.97
C GLY A 89 -3.37 -0.85 -15.77
N SER A 90 -4.19 0.13 -16.14
CA SER A 90 -5.65 0.04 -16.08
C SER A 90 -6.20 -1.05 -17.00
N GLY A 91 -5.69 -1.15 -18.23
CA GLY A 91 -6.09 -2.21 -19.18
C GLY A 91 -5.75 -3.60 -18.66
N PHE A 92 -4.55 -3.79 -18.10
CA PHE A 92 -4.17 -5.06 -17.45
C PHE A 92 -5.00 -5.34 -16.20
N GLY A 93 -5.33 -4.33 -15.40
CA GLY A 93 -6.21 -4.47 -14.26
C GLY A 93 -7.60 -4.98 -14.62
N VAL A 94 -8.19 -4.43 -15.69
CA VAL A 94 -9.50 -4.90 -16.21
C VAL A 94 -9.41 -6.34 -16.74
N ALA A 95 -8.35 -6.68 -17.48
CA ALA A 95 -8.13 -8.07 -17.93
C ALA A 95 -7.93 -9.01 -16.73
N GLY A 96 -7.20 -8.56 -15.70
CA GLY A 96 -6.98 -9.30 -14.46
C GLY A 96 -8.28 -9.63 -13.71
N LEU A 97 -9.30 -8.75 -13.75
CA LEU A 97 -10.62 -9.02 -13.17
C LEU A 97 -11.31 -10.22 -13.83
N LEU A 98 -11.21 -10.35 -15.14
CA LEU A 98 -11.81 -11.49 -15.87
C LEU A 98 -11.12 -12.80 -15.48
N VAL A 99 -9.78 -12.79 -15.42
CA VAL A 99 -8.99 -13.94 -14.97
C VAL A 99 -9.34 -14.30 -13.51
N ALA A 100 -9.46 -13.31 -12.64
CA ALA A 100 -9.78 -13.54 -11.23
C ALA A 100 -11.16 -14.16 -11.02
N ILE A 101 -12.16 -13.79 -11.82
CA ILE A 101 -13.49 -14.41 -11.82
C ILE A 101 -13.37 -15.88 -12.29
N GLU A 102 -12.69 -16.12 -13.41
CA GLU A 102 -12.52 -17.46 -13.98
C GLU A 102 -11.75 -18.40 -13.03
N ARG A 103 -10.74 -17.84 -12.34
CA ARG A 103 -9.93 -18.59 -11.36
C ARG A 103 -10.58 -18.65 -9.95
N ASN A 104 -11.76 -18.08 -9.76
CA ASN A 104 -12.45 -17.99 -8.47
C ASN A 104 -11.63 -17.27 -7.36
N PHE A 105 -10.78 -16.30 -7.71
CA PHE A 105 -10.13 -15.43 -6.75
C PHE A 105 -11.10 -14.43 -6.15
N ILE A 106 -12.06 -13.99 -6.95
CA ILE A 106 -13.23 -13.20 -6.56
C ILE A 106 -14.49 -13.83 -7.17
N ASN A 107 -15.65 -13.55 -6.61
CA ASN A 107 -16.91 -13.97 -7.22
C ASN A 107 -17.31 -13.02 -8.36
N ARG A 108 -18.29 -13.45 -9.17
CA ARG A 108 -18.75 -12.68 -10.33
C ARG A 108 -19.37 -11.34 -9.94
N GLU A 109 -20.11 -11.30 -8.84
CA GLU A 109 -20.77 -10.10 -8.33
C GLU A 109 -19.75 -9.02 -7.95
N GLU A 110 -18.68 -9.40 -7.27
CA GLU A 110 -17.56 -8.50 -6.92
C GLU A 110 -16.89 -7.95 -8.19
N GLY A 111 -16.61 -8.81 -9.16
CA GLY A 111 -16.02 -8.40 -10.43
C GLY A 111 -16.90 -7.43 -11.22
N VAL A 112 -18.22 -7.71 -11.31
CA VAL A 112 -19.18 -6.82 -11.98
C VAL A 112 -19.27 -5.47 -11.24
N ALA A 113 -19.32 -5.48 -9.92
CA ALA A 113 -19.35 -4.25 -9.12
C ALA A 113 -18.11 -3.38 -9.37
N ARG A 114 -16.93 -4.00 -9.42
CA ARG A 114 -15.69 -3.27 -9.73
C ARG A 114 -15.67 -2.74 -11.16
N LEU A 115 -16.06 -3.53 -12.16
CA LEU A 115 -16.14 -3.09 -13.54
C LEU A 115 -17.14 -1.95 -13.72
N THR A 116 -18.30 -2.03 -13.12
CA THR A 116 -19.29 -0.94 -13.14
C THR A 116 -18.72 0.35 -12.60
N LYS A 117 -18.05 0.28 -11.44
CA LYS A 117 -17.37 1.45 -10.84
C LYS A 117 -16.36 2.08 -11.79
N ILE A 118 -15.53 1.25 -12.45
CA ILE A 118 -14.54 1.71 -13.44
C ILE A 118 -15.21 2.40 -14.62
N VAL A 119 -16.24 1.79 -15.19
CA VAL A 119 -16.98 2.34 -16.34
C VAL A 119 -17.66 3.65 -15.98
N ASP A 120 -18.31 3.72 -14.82
CA ASP A 120 -18.99 4.92 -14.33
C ASP A 120 -18.01 6.08 -14.08
N TYR A 121 -16.80 5.76 -13.63
CA TYR A 121 -15.73 6.75 -13.48
C TYR A 121 -15.24 7.25 -14.84
N LEU A 122 -14.90 6.35 -15.76
CA LEU A 122 -14.42 6.69 -17.08
C LEU A 122 -15.45 7.45 -17.93
N ALA A 123 -16.74 7.16 -17.73
CA ALA A 123 -17.82 7.87 -18.42
C ALA A 123 -17.89 9.37 -18.06
N LYS A 124 -17.35 9.74 -16.87
CA LYS A 124 -17.33 11.11 -16.35
C LYS A 124 -15.99 11.80 -16.49
N ALA A 125 -14.95 11.04 -16.88
CA ALA A 125 -13.61 11.58 -17.03
C ALA A 125 -13.54 12.59 -18.18
N ASP A 126 -12.69 13.61 -18.00
CA ASP A 126 -12.40 14.57 -19.06
C ASP A 126 -11.78 13.85 -20.27
N ARG A 127 -12.21 14.26 -21.43
CA ARG A 127 -11.73 13.67 -22.69
C ARG A 127 -10.78 14.62 -23.38
N PHE A 128 -9.67 14.07 -23.88
CA PHE A 128 -8.69 14.78 -24.67
C PHE A 128 -8.42 13.97 -25.95
N HIS A 129 -8.72 14.56 -27.10
CA HIS A 129 -8.62 13.93 -28.44
C HIS A 129 -9.52 12.69 -28.66
N GLY A 130 -10.70 12.60 -28.04
CA GLY A 130 -11.60 11.47 -28.31
C GLY A 130 -12.94 11.59 -27.62
#